data_e4de897423e1db5120d056691b076a29
#
_entry.id   e4de897423e1db5120d056691b076a29
#
_cell.length_a   1.000
_cell.length_b   1.000
_cell.length_c   1.000
_cell.angle_alpha   90.00
_cell.angle_beta   90.00
_cell.angle_gamma   90.00
#
_symmetry.space_group_name_H-M   'P 1'
#
loop_
_entity.id
_entity.type
_entity.pdbx_description
1 polymer ?
#
loop_
_entity_poly.entity_id
_entity_poly.type
_entity_poly.pdbx_seq_one_letter_code
_entity_poly.pdbx_strand_id
1 'polypeptide(L)'
;MIKRKDMLGLIDATAEEISEILDTAANMKKLLKQGIKKLPHLGGCTATILFYENSTRTRTSFELAAKYMGASTINIAASSSSVAKGETLVDTGKTLDAMKNDFIIIRHPMGGAPYLLAKTVKASVLNAGDGMNEHPTQALLDMCTMRERFGKIEGLKVAILGDIKHSRVAKSDLFGLTKLGAEVKMFAPETLIPKGIDRLGAKLCASREEAVEGADVVMGLRIQLERQQAGNFPSLNEYAEFYGVNEKVLSLASPDAIVMHPGPVNRGVELTSAVIDDGKSRIEDQVLSGVAVRMALLFLLEQFRKSGK
;
A
#
# COMPACT_ATOMS: atom_id res chain seq x y z
N MET A 1 20.52 2.03 7.40
CA MET A 1 20.16 0.59 7.26
C MET A 1 19.00 0.32 8.19
N ILE A 2 17.88 -0.20 7.68
CA ILE A 2 16.70 -0.49 8.48
C ILE A 2 17.05 -1.47 9.62
N LYS A 3 16.46 -1.22 10.81
CA LYS A 3 16.79 -1.98 12.03
C LYS A 3 15.62 -2.84 12.49
N ARG A 4 14.99 -3.55 11.55
CA ARG A 4 13.83 -4.38 11.81
C ARG A 4 13.84 -5.67 11.00
N LYS A 5 13.35 -6.75 11.62
CA LYS A 5 13.18 -8.06 10.98
C LYS A 5 11.96 -8.07 10.02
N ASP A 6 10.93 -7.28 10.34
CA ASP A 6 9.60 -7.35 9.73
C ASP A 6 9.16 -6.00 9.15
N MET A 7 8.24 -6.00 8.19
CA MET A 7 7.51 -4.82 7.73
C MET A 7 6.02 -5.01 7.97
N LEU A 8 5.55 -4.62 9.16
CA LEU A 8 4.18 -4.88 9.62
C LEU A 8 3.23 -3.69 9.40
N GLY A 9 3.76 -2.46 9.51
CA GLY A 9 3.02 -1.22 9.34
C GLY A 9 3.95 -0.02 9.21
N LEU A 10 3.41 1.14 8.83
CA LEU A 10 4.13 2.41 8.83
C LEU A 10 3.95 3.19 10.13
N ILE A 11 3.00 2.79 10.98
CA ILE A 11 2.82 3.40 12.29
C ILE A 11 4.09 3.34 13.14
N ASP A 12 4.83 2.22 13.05
CA ASP A 12 6.07 1.98 13.82
C ASP A 12 7.35 2.31 13.03
N ALA A 13 7.24 2.69 11.75
CA ALA A 13 8.40 3.05 10.93
C ALA A 13 8.84 4.49 11.21
N THR A 14 10.15 4.74 11.23
CA THR A 14 10.67 6.10 11.32
C THR A 14 10.74 6.77 9.94
N ALA A 15 10.84 8.10 9.89
CA ALA A 15 11.01 8.84 8.65
C ALA A 15 12.28 8.41 7.89
N GLU A 16 13.37 8.13 8.63
CA GLU A 16 14.64 7.69 8.09
C GLU A 16 14.52 6.29 7.46
N GLU A 17 13.81 5.35 8.11
CA GLU A 17 13.56 4.02 7.56
C GLU A 17 12.73 4.09 6.29
N ILE A 18 11.67 4.91 6.28
CA ILE A 18 10.84 5.14 5.10
C ILE A 18 11.70 5.72 3.97
N SER A 19 12.50 6.74 4.25
CA SER A 19 13.38 7.38 3.26
C SER A 19 14.38 6.38 2.67
N GLU A 20 15.02 5.55 3.49
CA GLU A 20 15.95 4.51 3.03
C GLU A 20 15.28 3.47 2.12
N ILE A 21 14.05 3.06 2.47
CA ILE A 21 13.27 2.16 1.61
C ILE A 21 12.97 2.82 0.27
N LEU A 22 12.57 4.10 0.28
CA LEU A 22 12.26 4.83 -0.95
C LEU A 22 13.50 5.05 -1.81
N ASP A 23 14.68 5.33 -1.22
CA ASP A 23 15.95 5.46 -1.94
C ASP A 23 16.35 4.15 -2.63
N THR A 24 16.26 3.05 -1.87
CA THR A 24 16.53 1.72 -2.40
C THR A 24 15.54 1.36 -3.52
N ALA A 25 14.25 1.68 -3.34
CA ALA A 25 13.22 1.44 -4.35
C ALA A 25 13.43 2.25 -5.63
N ALA A 26 13.90 3.50 -5.53
CA ALA A 26 14.24 4.32 -6.70
C ALA A 26 15.35 3.66 -7.54
N ASN A 27 16.37 3.11 -6.88
CA ASN A 27 17.44 2.35 -7.57
C ASN A 27 16.89 1.08 -8.21
N MET A 28 16.06 0.31 -7.52
CA MET A 28 15.42 -0.89 -8.09
C MET A 28 14.53 -0.54 -9.29
N LYS A 29 13.75 0.55 -9.19
CA LYS A 29 12.88 1.03 -10.30
C LYS A 29 13.70 1.42 -11.52
N LYS A 30 14.86 2.06 -11.33
CA LYS A 30 15.79 2.40 -12.43
C LYS A 30 16.27 1.15 -13.14
N LEU A 31 16.68 0.11 -12.40
CA LEU A 31 17.10 -1.17 -12.99
C LEU A 31 15.96 -1.82 -13.78
N LEU A 32 14.73 -1.84 -13.24
CA LEU A 32 13.56 -2.37 -13.94
C LEU A 32 13.27 -1.63 -15.26
N LYS A 33 13.38 -0.29 -15.27
CA LYS A 33 13.22 0.54 -16.48
C LYS A 33 14.30 0.23 -17.54
N GLN A 34 15.48 -0.22 -17.12
CA GLN A 34 16.56 -0.68 -18.00
C GLN A 34 16.40 -2.14 -18.46
N GLY A 35 15.32 -2.81 -18.08
CA GLY A 35 15.06 -4.21 -18.41
C GLY A 35 15.83 -5.23 -17.56
N ILE A 36 16.54 -4.80 -16.51
CA ILE A 36 17.31 -5.67 -15.62
C ILE A 36 16.35 -6.33 -14.63
N LYS A 37 16.10 -7.63 -14.80
CA LYS A 37 15.14 -8.43 -14.04
C LYS A 37 15.78 -9.65 -13.34
N LYS A 38 17.10 -9.71 -13.23
CA LYS A 38 17.83 -10.79 -12.56
C LYS A 38 18.90 -10.20 -11.67
N LEU A 39 18.62 -10.14 -10.37
CA LEU A 39 19.53 -9.64 -9.34
C LEU A 39 19.75 -10.78 -8.32
N PRO A 40 21.00 -11.21 -8.06
CA PRO A 40 21.28 -12.41 -7.24
C PRO A 40 21.24 -12.16 -5.73
N HIS A 41 20.64 -11.06 -5.28
CA HIS A 41 20.71 -10.63 -3.87
C HIS A 41 20.02 -11.56 -2.88
N LEU A 42 19.00 -12.30 -3.33
CA LEU A 42 18.23 -13.27 -2.53
C LEU A 42 18.42 -14.70 -3.01
N GLY A 43 19.57 -14.99 -3.66
CA GLY A 43 19.92 -16.36 -4.06
C GLY A 43 19.95 -17.30 -2.85
N GLY A 44 19.21 -18.41 -2.92
CA GLY A 44 19.04 -19.36 -1.83
C GLY A 44 17.94 -19.03 -0.82
N CYS A 45 17.34 -17.84 -0.87
CA CYS A 45 16.20 -17.48 0.00
C CYS A 45 14.88 -18.02 -0.54
N THR A 46 13.94 -18.28 0.37
CA THR A 46 12.57 -18.69 0.06
C THR A 46 11.57 -17.66 0.59
N ALA A 47 10.65 -17.23 -0.28
CA ALA A 47 9.57 -16.31 0.07
C ALA A 47 8.20 -17.00 -0.10
N THR A 48 7.48 -17.20 0.99
CA THR A 48 6.11 -17.73 0.96
C THR A 48 5.10 -16.60 0.91
N ILE A 49 4.22 -16.63 -0.09
CA ILE A 49 3.09 -15.71 -0.26
C ILE A 49 1.84 -16.39 0.29
N LEU A 50 1.45 -15.99 1.50
CA LEU A 50 0.35 -16.57 2.28
C LEU A 50 -0.86 -15.62 2.27
N PHE A 51 -1.80 -15.85 1.36
CA PHE A 51 -2.94 -14.94 1.18
C PHE A 51 -4.26 -15.59 1.58
N TYR A 52 -4.92 -14.95 2.55
CA TYR A 52 -6.27 -15.27 3.03
C TYR A 52 -7.37 -14.46 2.32
N GLU A 53 -6.99 -13.44 1.55
CA GLU A 53 -7.88 -12.65 0.70
C GLU A 53 -7.39 -12.66 -0.75
N ASN A 54 -8.33 -12.59 -1.70
CA ASN A 54 -8.00 -12.49 -3.11
C ASN A 54 -7.25 -11.17 -3.43
N SER A 55 -6.18 -11.28 -4.16
CA SER A 55 -5.43 -10.12 -4.67
C SER A 55 -4.52 -10.52 -5.82
N THR A 56 -4.88 -10.18 -7.03
CA THR A 56 -4.05 -10.44 -8.22
C THR A 56 -2.81 -9.54 -8.22
N ARG A 57 -3.00 -8.22 -8.13
CA ARG A 57 -1.89 -7.25 -8.21
C ARG A 57 -0.83 -7.43 -7.13
N THR A 58 -1.26 -7.47 -5.86
CA THR A 58 -0.31 -7.55 -4.74
C THR A 58 0.43 -8.87 -4.76
N ARG A 59 -0.26 -10.00 -5.02
CA ARG A 59 0.36 -11.32 -5.13
C ARG A 59 1.40 -11.35 -6.23
N THR A 60 1.01 -11.00 -7.47
CA THR A 60 1.90 -11.01 -8.63
C THR A 60 3.10 -10.09 -8.43
N SER A 61 2.88 -8.90 -7.86
CA SER A 61 3.96 -7.94 -7.64
C SER A 61 4.99 -8.43 -6.61
N PHE A 62 4.57 -9.08 -5.50
CA PHE A 62 5.50 -9.71 -4.57
C PHE A 62 6.22 -10.89 -5.18
N GLU A 63 5.51 -11.72 -5.95
CA GLU A 63 6.12 -12.87 -6.63
C GLU A 63 7.19 -12.42 -7.63
N LEU A 64 6.88 -11.40 -8.45
CA LEU A 64 7.84 -10.82 -9.39
C LEU A 64 9.03 -10.21 -8.64
N ALA A 65 8.80 -9.44 -7.58
CA ALA A 65 9.86 -8.83 -6.79
C ALA A 65 10.83 -9.89 -6.23
N ALA A 66 10.31 -10.96 -5.61
CA ALA A 66 11.13 -12.05 -5.07
C ALA A 66 11.91 -12.78 -6.19
N LYS A 67 11.26 -13.12 -7.31
CA LYS A 67 11.90 -13.78 -8.46
C LYS A 67 12.98 -12.91 -9.11
N TYR A 68 12.73 -11.61 -9.26
CA TYR A 68 13.74 -10.70 -9.84
C TYR A 68 14.95 -10.54 -8.93
N MET A 69 14.78 -10.72 -7.63
CA MET A 69 15.87 -10.72 -6.65
C MET A 69 16.57 -12.08 -6.49
N GLY A 70 16.11 -13.12 -7.18
CA GLY A 70 16.71 -14.46 -7.17
C GLY A 70 16.18 -15.41 -6.09
N ALA A 71 15.10 -15.04 -5.37
CA ALA A 71 14.47 -15.91 -4.38
C ALA A 71 13.54 -16.95 -5.05
N SER A 72 13.41 -18.12 -4.39
CA SER A 72 12.35 -19.08 -4.67
C SER A 72 11.03 -18.61 -4.06
N THR A 73 9.92 -18.83 -4.77
CA THR A 73 8.59 -18.39 -4.29
C THR A 73 7.65 -19.56 -4.12
N ILE A 74 6.88 -19.56 -3.02
CA ILE A 74 5.80 -20.50 -2.75
C ILE A 74 4.52 -19.70 -2.59
N ASN A 75 3.47 -20.06 -3.33
CA ASN A 75 2.16 -19.43 -3.22
C ASN A 75 1.18 -20.34 -2.50
N ILE A 76 0.61 -19.85 -1.39
CA ILE A 76 -0.41 -20.54 -0.60
C ILE A 76 -1.67 -19.66 -0.57
N ALA A 77 -2.76 -20.18 -1.12
CA ALA A 77 -4.09 -19.59 -0.95
C ALA A 77 -4.81 -20.34 0.20
N ALA A 78 -5.33 -19.57 1.16
CA ALA A 78 -5.99 -20.15 2.33
C ALA A 78 -7.16 -21.08 1.96
N SER A 79 -7.93 -20.73 0.90
CA SER A 79 -9.05 -21.54 0.41
C SER A 79 -8.69 -22.93 -0.11
N SER A 80 -7.42 -23.16 -0.45
CA SER A 80 -6.92 -24.43 -0.98
C SER A 80 -5.83 -25.07 -0.11
N SER A 81 -5.70 -24.64 1.15
CA SER A 81 -4.67 -25.10 2.08
C SER A 81 -5.26 -25.76 3.33
N SER A 82 -4.40 -26.23 4.25
CA SER A 82 -4.79 -26.79 5.56
C SER A 82 -5.61 -25.80 6.42
N VAL A 83 -5.54 -24.51 6.14
CA VAL A 83 -6.40 -23.49 6.75
C VAL A 83 -7.89 -23.81 6.55
N ALA A 84 -8.27 -24.35 5.39
CA ALA A 84 -9.65 -24.80 5.11
C ALA A 84 -10.08 -25.97 6.01
N LYS A 85 -9.13 -26.65 6.67
CA LYS A 85 -9.37 -27.74 7.63
C LYS A 85 -9.34 -27.25 9.09
N GLY A 86 -9.25 -25.94 9.33
CA GLY A 86 -9.24 -25.34 10.66
C GLY A 86 -7.85 -25.11 11.28
N GLU A 87 -6.76 -25.23 10.50
CA GLU A 87 -5.42 -24.90 10.99
C GLU A 87 -5.33 -23.40 11.35
N THR A 88 -4.76 -23.11 12.53
CA THR A 88 -4.63 -21.73 12.99
C THR A 88 -3.50 -21.00 12.23
N LEU A 89 -3.57 -19.65 12.19
CA LEU A 89 -2.49 -18.83 11.61
C LEU A 89 -1.13 -19.11 12.27
N VAL A 90 -1.13 -19.31 13.59
CA VAL A 90 0.09 -19.60 14.37
C VAL A 90 0.69 -20.94 13.96
N ASP A 91 -0.12 -21.98 13.81
CA ASP A 91 0.36 -23.31 13.42
C ASP A 91 0.84 -23.35 11.97
N THR A 92 0.12 -22.68 11.06
CA THR A 92 0.58 -22.46 9.68
C THR A 92 1.93 -21.73 9.68
N GLY A 93 2.08 -20.68 10.48
CA GLY A 93 3.35 -19.95 10.60
C GLY A 93 4.50 -20.81 11.10
N LYS A 94 4.29 -21.58 12.17
CA LYS A 94 5.29 -22.51 12.72
C LYS A 94 5.69 -23.59 11.70
N THR A 95 4.74 -24.10 10.96
CA THR A 95 5.00 -25.07 9.89
C THR A 95 5.91 -24.50 8.81
N LEU A 96 5.61 -23.28 8.33
CA LEU A 96 6.44 -22.58 7.35
C LEU A 96 7.84 -22.25 7.89
N ASP A 97 7.93 -21.83 9.14
CA ASP A 97 9.21 -21.52 9.80
C ASP A 97 10.08 -22.79 9.99
N ALA A 98 9.46 -23.93 10.31
CA ALA A 98 10.13 -25.24 10.38
C ALA A 98 10.68 -25.69 9.02
N MET A 99 10.02 -25.30 7.91
CA MET A 99 10.49 -25.53 6.53
C MET A 99 11.61 -24.55 6.12
N LYS A 100 12.10 -23.69 7.03
CA LYS A 100 13.18 -22.73 6.80
C LYS A 100 12.84 -21.67 5.76
N ASN A 101 11.60 -21.19 5.77
CA ASN A 101 11.24 -20.00 5.00
C ASN A 101 11.97 -18.76 5.52
N ASP A 102 12.44 -17.91 4.61
CA ASP A 102 13.14 -16.67 4.96
C ASP A 102 12.18 -15.50 5.07
N PHE A 103 11.16 -15.49 4.22
CA PHE A 103 10.14 -14.43 4.17
C PHE A 103 8.73 -15.05 4.15
N ILE A 104 7.83 -14.47 4.93
CA ILE A 104 6.39 -14.77 4.87
C ILE A 104 5.65 -13.48 4.55
N ILE A 105 5.07 -13.43 3.35
CA ILE A 105 4.30 -12.29 2.85
C ILE A 105 2.84 -12.61 3.09
N ILE A 106 2.25 -11.96 4.09
CA ILE A 106 0.88 -12.28 4.53
C ILE A 106 -0.12 -11.20 4.14
N ARG A 107 -1.28 -11.62 3.62
CA ARG A 107 -2.49 -10.81 3.47
C ARG A 107 -3.65 -11.47 4.19
N HIS A 108 -4.30 -10.75 5.11
CA HIS A 108 -5.29 -11.33 6.01
C HIS A 108 -6.51 -10.41 6.19
N PRO A 109 -7.75 -10.94 6.33
CA PRO A 109 -8.94 -10.12 6.57
C PRO A 109 -8.99 -9.49 7.97
N MET A 110 -8.26 -10.02 8.94
CA MET A 110 -8.22 -9.48 10.30
C MET A 110 -7.00 -8.57 10.51
N GLY A 111 -7.25 -7.36 11.03
CA GLY A 111 -6.19 -6.46 11.48
C GLY A 111 -5.34 -7.07 12.58
N GLY A 112 -4.01 -6.87 12.53
CA GLY A 112 -3.07 -7.40 13.52
C GLY A 112 -2.59 -8.84 13.26
N ALA A 113 -3.14 -9.57 12.29
CA ALA A 113 -2.69 -10.91 11.94
C ALA A 113 -1.19 -10.99 11.58
N PRO A 114 -0.59 -10.05 10.82
CA PRO A 114 0.85 -10.03 10.58
C PRO A 114 1.67 -9.86 11.86
N TYR A 115 1.20 -9.06 12.82
CA TYR A 115 1.88 -8.86 14.10
C TYR A 115 1.87 -10.14 14.96
N LEU A 116 0.74 -10.86 14.97
CA LEU A 116 0.65 -12.15 15.65
C LEU A 116 1.63 -13.16 15.03
N LEU A 117 1.67 -13.23 13.69
CA LEU A 117 2.57 -14.14 12.98
C LEU A 117 4.03 -13.80 13.25
N ALA A 118 4.42 -12.53 13.19
CA ALA A 118 5.79 -12.06 13.39
C ALA A 118 6.37 -12.41 14.78
N LYS A 119 5.50 -12.51 15.80
CA LYS A 119 5.88 -12.95 17.17
C LYS A 119 6.16 -14.45 17.26
N THR A 120 5.70 -15.24 16.30
CA THR A 120 5.75 -16.72 16.38
C THR A 120 6.76 -17.35 15.44
N VAL A 121 7.28 -16.58 14.46
CA VAL A 121 8.20 -17.09 13.44
C VAL A 121 9.54 -16.36 13.44
N LYS A 122 10.59 -17.03 12.98
CA LYS A 122 11.92 -16.43 12.75
C LYS A 122 12.02 -15.77 11.40
N ALA A 123 11.27 -16.25 10.42
CA ALA A 123 11.16 -15.64 9.09
C ALA A 123 10.77 -14.17 9.19
N SER A 124 11.22 -13.33 8.26
CA SER A 124 10.77 -11.95 8.11
C SER A 124 9.34 -11.92 7.61
N VAL A 125 8.46 -11.20 8.32
CA VAL A 125 7.03 -11.06 7.95
C VAL A 125 6.80 -9.73 7.27
N LEU A 126 6.19 -9.77 6.08
CA LEU A 126 5.76 -8.60 5.32
C LEU A 126 4.24 -8.53 5.27
N ASN A 127 3.67 -7.43 5.76
CA ASN A 127 2.23 -7.17 5.67
C ASN A 127 1.84 -6.74 4.25
N ALA A 128 1.11 -7.59 3.55
CA ALA A 128 0.52 -7.33 2.23
C ALA A 128 -0.93 -6.84 2.30
N GLY A 129 -1.35 -6.37 3.47
CA GLY A 129 -2.66 -5.82 3.81
C GLY A 129 -3.42 -6.66 4.82
N ASP A 130 -3.80 -6.08 5.94
CA ASP A 130 -4.53 -6.74 7.02
C ASP A 130 -5.82 -5.98 7.40
N GLY A 131 -6.96 -6.55 7.08
CA GLY A 131 -8.28 -6.00 7.35
C GLY A 131 -8.43 -4.55 6.88
N MET A 132 -8.84 -3.69 7.80
CA MET A 132 -8.90 -2.23 7.67
C MET A 132 -7.74 -1.52 8.39
N ASN A 133 -6.68 -2.27 8.78
CA ASN A 133 -5.57 -1.74 9.56
C ASN A 133 -4.52 -1.05 8.66
N GLU A 134 -3.58 -1.80 8.08
CA GLU A 134 -2.52 -1.22 7.25
C GLU A 134 -2.22 -2.02 5.97
N HIS A 135 -1.63 -1.32 5.01
CA HIS A 135 -1.01 -1.90 3.81
C HIS A 135 0.30 -1.15 3.51
N PRO A 136 1.35 -1.37 4.32
CA PRO A 136 2.56 -0.55 4.30
C PRO A 136 3.23 -0.50 2.93
N THR A 137 3.26 -1.61 2.19
CA THR A 137 3.89 -1.65 0.87
C THR A 137 3.10 -0.91 -0.21
N GLN A 138 1.79 -0.66 0.00
CA GLN A 138 1.02 0.21 -0.87
C GLN A 138 1.38 1.68 -0.61
N ALA A 139 1.35 2.13 0.63
CA ALA A 139 1.72 3.50 0.95
C ALA A 139 3.17 3.82 0.54
N LEU A 140 4.10 2.88 0.71
CA LEU A 140 5.48 3.05 0.24
C LEU A 140 5.58 3.21 -1.28
N LEU A 141 4.81 2.44 -2.07
CA LEU A 141 4.80 2.61 -3.52
C LEU A 141 4.12 3.91 -3.97
N ASP A 142 3.11 4.35 -3.23
CA ASP A 142 2.44 5.63 -3.46
C ASP A 142 3.43 6.78 -3.21
N MET A 143 4.12 6.80 -2.08
CA MET A 143 5.18 7.75 -1.77
C MET A 143 6.36 7.67 -2.77
N CYS A 144 6.74 6.47 -3.21
CA CYS A 144 7.77 6.31 -4.25
C CYS A 144 7.36 6.98 -5.57
N THR A 145 6.09 6.85 -5.96
CA THR A 145 5.54 7.48 -7.17
C THR A 145 5.47 9.01 -7.02
N MET A 146 5.02 9.51 -5.87
CA MET A 146 5.02 10.95 -5.56
C MET A 146 6.43 11.53 -5.62
N ARG A 147 7.38 10.88 -4.93
CA ARG A 147 8.77 11.33 -4.88
C ARG A 147 9.46 11.31 -6.26
N GLU A 148 9.16 10.34 -7.10
CA GLU A 148 9.67 10.30 -8.47
C GLU A 148 9.21 11.53 -9.28
N ARG A 149 7.98 12.01 -9.07
CA ARG A 149 7.42 13.16 -9.78
C ARG A 149 7.91 14.50 -9.23
N PHE A 150 7.97 14.65 -7.90
CA PHE A 150 8.22 15.93 -7.23
C PHE A 150 9.62 16.06 -6.62
N GLY A 151 10.43 15.01 -6.63
CA GLY A 151 11.78 14.97 -6.03
C GLY A 151 11.78 14.79 -4.50
N LYS A 152 10.74 15.23 -3.80
CA LYS A 152 10.58 15.16 -2.34
C LYS A 152 9.14 14.89 -1.94
N ILE A 153 8.91 14.54 -0.69
CA ILE A 153 7.57 14.39 -0.09
C ILE A 153 7.25 15.58 0.81
N GLU A 154 8.25 16.11 1.50
CA GLU A 154 8.11 17.24 2.41
C GLU A 154 7.43 18.44 1.72
N GLY A 155 6.39 18.95 2.37
CA GLY A 155 5.60 20.10 1.89
C GLY A 155 4.61 19.79 0.78
N LEU A 156 4.50 18.54 0.30
CA LEU A 156 3.44 18.18 -0.66
C LEU A 156 2.06 18.25 0.01
N LYS A 157 1.09 18.74 -0.74
CA LYS A 157 -0.33 18.73 -0.39
C LYS A 157 -1.00 17.52 -1.05
N VAL A 158 -1.38 16.54 -0.24
CA VAL A 158 -1.97 15.29 -0.72
C VAL A 158 -3.45 15.24 -0.34
N ALA A 159 -4.33 15.25 -1.33
CA ALA A 159 -5.77 15.06 -1.16
C ALA A 159 -6.13 13.58 -1.31
N ILE A 160 -6.69 12.98 -0.28
CA ILE A 160 -7.17 11.59 -0.27
C ILE A 160 -8.69 11.61 -0.17
N LEU A 161 -9.37 11.12 -1.23
CA LEU A 161 -10.84 11.15 -1.33
C LEU A 161 -11.39 9.73 -1.48
N GLY A 162 -12.48 9.41 -0.79
CA GLY A 162 -13.18 8.14 -0.96
C GLY A 162 -13.48 7.42 0.32
N ASP A 163 -13.53 6.08 0.29
CA ASP A 163 -13.84 5.27 1.47
C ASP A 163 -12.67 5.19 2.44
N ILE A 164 -12.48 6.23 3.24
CA ILE A 164 -11.36 6.35 4.20
C ILE A 164 -11.50 5.32 5.33
N LYS A 165 -12.73 5.12 5.81
CA LYS A 165 -13.03 4.27 6.98
C LYS A 165 -12.62 2.81 6.77
N HIS A 166 -12.90 2.26 5.59
CA HIS A 166 -12.61 0.86 5.28
C HIS A 166 -11.27 0.70 4.53
N SER A 167 -10.58 1.82 4.25
CA SER A 167 -9.31 1.80 3.51
C SER A 167 -8.11 1.63 4.44
N ARG A 168 -7.48 0.46 4.41
CA ARG A 168 -6.15 0.24 5.02
C ARG A 168 -5.04 1.05 4.34
N VAL A 169 -5.26 1.46 3.08
CA VAL A 169 -4.31 2.27 2.33
C VAL A 169 -4.30 3.70 2.86
N ALA A 170 -5.47 4.32 3.04
CA ALA A 170 -5.57 5.68 3.59
C ALA A 170 -4.83 5.86 4.93
N LYS A 171 -4.90 4.84 5.81
CA LYS A 171 -4.19 4.89 7.10
C LYS A 171 -2.68 4.80 6.93
N SER A 172 -2.21 3.85 6.12
CA SER A 172 -0.77 3.71 5.88
C SER A 172 -0.19 4.92 5.17
N ASP A 173 -0.92 5.51 4.20
CA ASP A 173 -0.52 6.76 3.55
C ASP A 173 -0.44 7.91 4.55
N LEU A 174 -1.47 8.07 5.41
CA LEU A 174 -1.46 9.09 6.43
C LEU A 174 -0.22 8.98 7.33
N PHE A 175 0.08 7.77 7.84
CA PHE A 175 1.25 7.57 8.70
C PHE A 175 2.57 7.86 7.98
N GLY A 176 2.73 7.41 6.75
CA GLY A 176 3.95 7.61 5.99
C GLY A 176 4.13 9.08 5.56
N LEU A 177 3.10 9.68 5.00
CA LEU A 177 3.14 11.04 4.47
C LEU A 177 3.36 12.09 5.57
N THR A 178 2.66 11.97 6.71
CA THR A 178 2.82 12.92 7.83
C THR A 178 4.23 12.83 8.43
N LYS A 179 4.80 11.63 8.55
CA LYS A 179 6.20 11.45 9.01
C LYS A 179 7.22 12.06 8.06
N LEU A 180 6.93 12.10 6.76
CA LEU A 180 7.77 12.73 5.75
C LEU A 180 7.46 14.21 5.52
N GLY A 181 6.59 14.82 6.32
CA GLY A 181 6.30 16.26 6.30
C GLY A 181 5.33 16.71 5.21
N ALA A 182 4.51 15.82 4.66
CA ALA A 182 3.42 16.20 3.75
C ALA A 182 2.18 16.69 4.53
N GLU A 183 1.41 17.57 3.93
CA GLU A 183 0.05 17.96 4.37
C GLU A 183 -0.96 16.98 3.75
N VAL A 184 -1.70 16.26 4.59
CA VAL A 184 -2.72 15.31 4.13
C VAL A 184 -4.11 15.87 4.39
N LYS A 185 -4.84 16.16 3.30
CA LYS A 185 -6.25 16.54 3.31
C LYS A 185 -7.11 15.31 3.01
N MET A 186 -8.22 15.14 3.72
CA MET A 186 -9.14 14.02 3.52
C MET A 186 -10.57 14.48 3.36
N PHE A 187 -11.30 13.88 2.41
CA PHE A 187 -12.71 14.09 2.20
C PHE A 187 -13.46 12.82 1.85
N ALA A 188 -14.62 12.62 2.47
CA ALA A 188 -15.54 11.50 2.23
C ALA A 188 -16.93 11.85 2.78
N PRO A 189 -17.99 11.08 2.46
CA PRO A 189 -19.20 11.08 3.27
C PRO A 189 -18.86 10.92 4.76
N GLU A 190 -19.57 11.62 5.64
CA GLU A 190 -19.29 11.58 7.09
C GLU A 190 -19.32 10.15 7.66
N THR A 191 -20.19 9.31 7.14
CA THR A 191 -20.31 7.89 7.48
C THR A 191 -19.07 7.06 7.15
N LEU A 192 -18.24 7.55 6.21
CA LEU A 192 -17.00 6.92 5.74
C LEU A 192 -15.73 7.60 6.29
N ILE A 193 -15.87 8.51 7.26
CA ILE A 193 -14.73 9.12 7.97
C ILE A 193 -14.55 8.39 9.32
N PRO A 194 -13.35 7.83 9.60
CA PRO A 194 -13.06 7.24 10.91
C PRO A 194 -13.03 8.32 12.00
N LYS A 195 -13.66 8.08 13.13
CA LYS A 195 -13.57 8.99 14.26
C LYS A 195 -12.13 9.15 14.74
N GLY A 196 -11.68 10.39 14.91
CA GLY A 196 -10.36 10.71 15.45
C GLY A 196 -9.20 10.61 14.43
N ILE A 197 -9.47 10.47 13.14
CA ILE A 197 -8.42 10.42 12.11
C ILE A 197 -7.67 11.76 12.01
N ASP A 198 -8.31 12.85 12.35
CA ASP A 198 -7.73 14.20 12.47
C ASP A 198 -6.60 14.24 13.50
N ARG A 199 -6.71 13.48 14.60
CA ARG A 199 -5.66 13.37 15.63
C ARG A 199 -4.41 12.65 15.14
N LEU A 200 -4.50 11.95 14.01
CA LEU A 200 -3.37 11.28 13.35
C LEU A 200 -2.68 12.18 12.32
N GLY A 201 -3.10 13.45 12.20
CA GLY A 201 -2.49 14.43 11.31
C GLY A 201 -3.23 14.69 10.00
N ALA A 202 -4.42 14.10 9.79
CA ALA A 202 -5.26 14.42 8.63
C ALA A 202 -6.02 15.73 8.85
N LYS A 203 -6.06 16.60 7.83
CA LYS A 203 -6.98 17.73 7.75
C LYS A 203 -8.27 17.27 7.08
N LEU A 204 -9.38 17.25 7.82
CA LEU A 204 -10.69 16.94 7.26
C LEU A 204 -11.24 18.19 6.54
N CYS A 205 -11.71 18.00 5.31
CA CYS A 205 -12.29 19.06 4.48
C CYS A 205 -13.82 18.95 4.45
N ALA A 206 -14.51 20.09 4.28
CA ALA A 206 -15.96 20.14 4.23
C ALA A 206 -16.50 19.81 2.83
N SER A 207 -15.65 19.91 1.77
CA SER A 207 -16.01 19.55 0.40
C SER A 207 -14.84 18.92 -0.35
N ARG A 208 -15.13 18.24 -1.46
CA ARG A 208 -14.10 17.71 -2.36
C ARG A 208 -13.28 18.82 -3.01
N GLU A 209 -13.93 19.96 -3.28
CA GLU A 209 -13.29 21.14 -3.83
C GLU A 209 -12.22 21.69 -2.85
N GLU A 210 -12.57 21.84 -1.57
CA GLU A 210 -11.62 22.25 -0.53
C GLU A 210 -10.44 21.27 -0.40
N ALA A 211 -10.72 19.97 -0.49
CA ALA A 211 -9.67 18.95 -0.40
C ALA A 211 -8.70 19.04 -1.58
N VAL A 212 -9.22 19.24 -2.80
CA VAL A 212 -8.44 19.21 -4.05
C VAL A 212 -7.78 20.56 -4.33
N GLU A 213 -8.31 21.67 -3.82
CA GLU A 213 -7.77 23.01 -4.08
C GLU A 213 -6.28 23.10 -3.73
N GLY A 214 -5.47 23.40 -4.76
CA GLY A 214 -4.01 23.52 -4.66
C GLY A 214 -3.28 22.22 -4.26
N ALA A 215 -3.93 21.06 -4.34
CA ALA A 215 -3.29 19.79 -4.06
C ALA A 215 -2.28 19.42 -5.14
N ASP A 216 -1.11 18.89 -4.73
CA ASP A 216 -0.09 18.35 -5.63
C ASP A 216 -0.43 16.90 -6.04
N VAL A 217 -1.12 16.18 -5.16
CA VAL A 217 -1.55 14.80 -5.39
C VAL A 217 -3.04 14.67 -5.08
N VAL A 218 -3.79 14.13 -6.02
CA VAL A 218 -5.20 13.76 -5.84
C VAL A 218 -5.31 12.25 -5.90
N MET A 219 -5.58 11.62 -4.74
CA MET A 219 -5.71 10.17 -4.61
C MET A 219 -7.16 9.77 -4.39
N GLY A 220 -7.74 9.06 -5.37
CA GLY A 220 -9.03 8.42 -5.22
C GLY A 220 -8.92 7.09 -4.47
N LEU A 221 -9.86 6.80 -3.58
CA LEU A 221 -9.99 5.52 -2.90
C LEU A 221 -11.26 4.80 -3.36
N ARG A 222 -11.12 3.53 -3.66
CA ARG A 222 -12.24 2.67 -4.07
C ARG A 222 -13.30 2.57 -2.97
N ILE A 223 -14.56 2.68 -3.34
CA ILE A 223 -15.67 2.31 -2.46
C ILE A 223 -15.67 0.80 -2.27
N GLN A 224 -15.49 0.35 -1.04
CA GLN A 224 -15.32 -1.06 -0.69
C GLN A 224 -16.66 -1.67 -0.27
N LEU A 225 -17.57 -1.87 -1.24
CA LEU A 225 -18.92 -2.40 -1.01
C LEU A 225 -18.93 -3.74 -0.26
N GLU A 226 -17.92 -4.57 -0.49
CA GLU A 226 -17.74 -5.86 0.16
C GLU A 226 -17.39 -5.78 1.66
N ARG A 227 -17.01 -4.60 2.14
CA ARG A 227 -16.67 -4.33 3.56
C ARG A 227 -17.69 -3.47 4.27
N GLN A 228 -18.67 -2.97 3.53
CA GLN A 228 -19.68 -2.06 4.06
C GLN A 228 -20.95 -2.82 4.44
N GLN A 229 -21.58 -2.39 5.52
CA GLN A 229 -23.00 -2.68 5.76
C GLN A 229 -23.82 -1.68 4.95
N ALA A 230 -25.04 -2.06 4.54
CA ALA A 230 -25.94 -1.18 3.80
C ALA A 230 -26.19 0.15 4.56
N GLY A 231 -26.28 1.27 3.85
CA GLY A 231 -26.73 2.57 4.39
C GLY A 231 -25.62 3.59 4.66
N ASN A 232 -24.38 3.38 4.21
CA ASN A 232 -23.31 4.38 4.38
C ASN A 232 -23.46 5.58 3.40
N PHE A 233 -24.13 5.38 2.26
CA PHE A 233 -24.51 6.41 1.28
C PHE A 233 -25.67 5.88 0.45
N PRO A 234 -26.52 6.76 -0.15
CA PRO A 234 -27.79 6.33 -0.77
C PRO A 234 -27.61 5.49 -2.04
N SER A 235 -26.68 5.88 -2.94
CA SER A 235 -26.40 5.17 -4.18
C SER A 235 -25.01 5.48 -4.74
N LEU A 236 -24.51 4.64 -5.64
CA LEU A 236 -23.23 4.89 -6.34
C LEU A 236 -23.32 6.12 -7.26
N ASN A 237 -24.48 6.41 -7.85
CA ASN A 237 -24.66 7.59 -8.69
C ASN A 237 -24.59 8.87 -7.86
N GLU A 238 -25.26 8.90 -6.71
CA GLU A 238 -25.17 10.03 -5.79
C GLU A 238 -23.75 10.19 -5.22
N TYR A 239 -23.09 9.07 -4.90
CA TYR A 239 -21.70 9.11 -4.50
C TYR A 239 -20.81 9.75 -5.59
N ALA A 240 -20.94 9.32 -6.83
CA ALA A 240 -20.17 9.87 -7.97
C ALA A 240 -20.41 11.36 -8.16
N GLU A 241 -21.67 11.80 -8.05
CA GLU A 241 -22.05 13.21 -8.21
C GLU A 241 -21.46 14.12 -7.14
N PHE A 242 -21.53 13.73 -5.86
CA PHE A 242 -21.16 14.59 -4.73
C PHE A 242 -19.75 14.36 -4.19
N TYR A 243 -19.20 13.16 -4.36
CA TYR A 243 -17.92 12.76 -3.75
C TYR A 243 -16.86 12.33 -4.76
N GLY A 244 -17.25 11.99 -6.00
CA GLY A 244 -16.33 11.62 -7.06
C GLY A 244 -15.51 12.80 -7.58
N VAL A 245 -14.32 12.54 -8.08
CA VAL A 245 -13.46 13.52 -8.74
C VAL A 245 -13.66 13.46 -10.25
N ASN A 246 -14.18 14.53 -10.80
CA ASN A 246 -14.30 14.77 -12.23
C ASN A 246 -13.27 15.84 -12.68
N GLU A 247 -13.25 16.17 -13.97
CA GLU A 247 -12.32 17.10 -14.58
C GLU A 247 -12.43 18.52 -13.97
N LYS A 248 -13.66 18.95 -13.65
CA LYS A 248 -13.91 20.25 -13.03
C LYS A 248 -13.30 20.30 -11.63
N VAL A 249 -13.45 19.25 -10.81
CA VAL A 249 -12.84 19.18 -9.49
C VAL A 249 -11.31 19.08 -9.61
N LEU A 250 -10.81 18.25 -10.54
CA LEU A 250 -9.37 18.11 -10.77
C LEU A 250 -8.71 19.42 -11.22
N SER A 251 -9.43 20.30 -11.93
CA SER A 251 -8.89 21.59 -12.37
C SER A 251 -8.56 22.57 -11.22
N LEU A 252 -9.06 22.30 -10.00
CA LEU A 252 -8.73 23.08 -8.79
C LEU A 252 -7.38 22.69 -8.18
N ALA A 253 -6.84 21.54 -8.56
CA ALA A 253 -5.53 21.09 -8.10
C ALA A 253 -4.39 21.92 -8.70
N SER A 254 -3.20 21.77 -8.13
CA SER A 254 -1.97 22.37 -8.69
C SER A 254 -1.83 22.06 -10.20
N PRO A 255 -1.31 23.01 -11.02
CA PRO A 255 -1.08 22.74 -12.45
C PRO A 255 -0.28 21.47 -12.72
N ASP A 256 0.71 21.19 -11.86
CA ASP A 256 1.58 20.01 -11.94
C ASP A 256 1.06 18.79 -11.19
N ALA A 257 -0.15 18.84 -10.66
CA ALA A 257 -0.75 17.78 -9.86
C ALA A 257 -0.76 16.43 -10.59
N ILE A 258 -0.68 15.35 -9.80
CA ILE A 258 -0.85 13.98 -10.28
C ILE A 258 -2.10 13.35 -9.69
N VAL A 259 -2.70 12.44 -10.47
CA VAL A 259 -3.83 11.61 -10.04
C VAL A 259 -3.32 10.21 -9.73
N MET A 260 -3.73 9.68 -8.58
CA MET A 260 -3.33 8.37 -8.09
C MET A 260 -4.53 7.55 -7.62
N HIS A 261 -4.38 6.22 -7.62
CA HIS A 261 -5.39 5.30 -7.10
C HIS A 261 -4.76 3.93 -6.78
N PRO A 262 -4.97 3.35 -5.58
CA PRO A 262 -4.35 2.07 -5.22
C PRO A 262 -4.91 0.86 -5.98
N GLY A 263 -6.02 1.06 -6.72
CA GLY A 263 -6.70 0.05 -7.53
C GLY A 263 -7.36 -1.10 -6.73
N PRO A 264 -8.35 -1.77 -7.33
CA PRO A 264 -8.96 -1.48 -8.64
C PRO A 264 -9.78 -0.20 -8.62
N VAL A 265 -9.89 0.47 -9.75
CA VAL A 265 -10.71 1.67 -9.90
C VAL A 265 -12.14 1.27 -10.30
N ASN A 266 -13.16 1.84 -9.67
CA ASN A 266 -14.53 1.82 -10.18
C ASN A 266 -14.73 3.07 -11.05
N ARG A 267 -14.50 2.92 -12.36
CA ARG A 267 -14.61 4.03 -13.32
C ARG A 267 -15.99 4.67 -13.27
N GLY A 268 -16.03 6.00 -13.17
CA GLY A 268 -17.27 6.77 -13.08
C GLY A 268 -17.87 6.83 -11.66
N VAL A 269 -17.20 6.28 -10.65
CA VAL A 269 -17.64 6.36 -9.25
C VAL A 269 -16.72 7.30 -8.46
N GLU A 270 -15.54 6.84 -8.04
CA GLU A 270 -14.57 7.67 -7.31
C GLU A 270 -13.77 8.61 -8.22
N LEU A 271 -13.49 8.18 -9.45
CA LEU A 271 -12.84 8.97 -10.49
C LEU A 271 -13.57 8.78 -11.82
N THR A 272 -13.77 9.85 -12.59
CA THR A 272 -14.29 9.72 -13.97
C THR A 272 -13.26 9.05 -14.88
N SER A 273 -13.72 8.46 -15.98
CA SER A 273 -12.80 7.88 -16.97
C SER A 273 -11.84 8.92 -17.56
N ALA A 274 -12.32 10.14 -17.79
CA ALA A 274 -11.49 11.22 -18.26
C ALA A 274 -10.35 11.57 -17.29
N VAL A 275 -10.63 11.59 -15.99
CA VAL A 275 -9.60 11.81 -14.94
C VAL A 275 -8.60 10.66 -14.87
N ILE A 276 -9.06 9.41 -15.01
CA ILE A 276 -8.19 8.23 -14.98
C ILE A 276 -7.25 8.19 -16.20
N ASP A 277 -7.76 8.58 -17.37
CA ASP A 277 -7.05 8.52 -18.64
C ASP A 277 -6.31 9.85 -18.97
N ASP A 278 -6.34 10.85 -18.05
CA ASP A 278 -5.65 12.12 -18.16
C ASP A 278 -4.12 11.95 -18.08
N GLY A 279 -3.38 12.85 -18.71
CA GLY A 279 -1.91 12.89 -18.68
C GLY A 279 -1.30 13.09 -17.29
N LYS A 280 -2.09 13.55 -16.30
CA LYS A 280 -1.72 13.64 -14.88
C LYS A 280 -1.80 12.31 -14.14
N SER A 281 -2.46 11.29 -14.70
CA SER A 281 -2.61 9.97 -14.07
C SER A 281 -1.26 9.27 -13.90
N ARG A 282 -1.03 8.71 -12.71
CA ARG A 282 0.15 7.91 -12.38
C ARG A 282 -0.22 6.52 -11.86
N ILE A 283 -1.44 6.07 -12.15
CA ILE A 283 -1.97 4.79 -11.68
C ILE A 283 -1.13 3.61 -12.19
N GLU A 284 -0.66 3.67 -13.43
CA GLU A 284 0.23 2.63 -13.98
C GLU A 284 1.64 2.73 -13.42
N ASP A 285 2.14 3.95 -13.17
CA ASP A 285 3.44 4.16 -12.52
C ASP A 285 3.49 3.56 -11.11
N GLN A 286 2.36 3.60 -10.36
CA GLN A 286 2.23 2.94 -9.07
C GLN A 286 2.45 1.43 -9.17
N VAL A 287 2.02 0.78 -10.26
CA VAL A 287 2.21 -0.66 -10.44
C VAL A 287 3.69 -1.02 -10.50
N LEU A 288 4.48 -0.29 -11.30
CA LEU A 288 5.93 -0.51 -11.40
C LEU A 288 6.65 -0.13 -10.10
N SER A 289 6.27 0.99 -9.46
CA SER A 289 6.75 1.38 -8.12
C SER A 289 6.51 0.27 -7.11
N GLY A 290 5.38 -0.45 -7.24
CA GLY A 290 5.03 -1.57 -6.37
C GLY A 290 6.01 -2.73 -6.45
N VAL A 291 6.47 -3.09 -7.64
CA VAL A 291 7.51 -4.13 -7.79
C VAL A 291 8.83 -3.65 -7.18
N ALA A 292 9.24 -2.42 -7.49
CA ALA A 292 10.50 -1.84 -7.01
C ALA A 292 10.57 -1.72 -5.48
N VAL A 293 9.49 -1.23 -4.84
CA VAL A 293 9.39 -1.13 -3.37
C VAL A 293 9.46 -2.50 -2.70
N ARG A 294 8.80 -3.51 -3.27
CA ARG A 294 8.83 -4.88 -2.73
C ARG A 294 10.21 -5.52 -2.90
N MET A 295 10.91 -5.25 -4.01
CA MET A 295 12.32 -5.64 -4.17
C MET A 295 13.20 -4.97 -3.12
N ALA A 296 13.04 -3.66 -2.90
CA ALA A 296 13.79 -2.91 -1.89
C ALA A 296 13.58 -3.44 -0.47
N LEU A 297 12.33 -3.71 -0.10
CA LEU A 297 11.99 -4.27 1.22
C LEU A 297 12.61 -5.64 1.44
N LEU A 298 12.46 -6.56 0.48
CA LEU A 298 13.07 -7.89 0.57
C LEU A 298 14.59 -7.80 0.69
N PHE A 299 15.23 -6.91 -0.07
CA PHE A 299 16.66 -6.67 0.02
C PHE A 299 17.09 -6.16 1.39
N LEU A 300 16.45 -5.11 1.89
CA LEU A 300 16.82 -4.47 3.16
C LEU A 300 16.58 -5.38 4.37
N LEU A 301 15.48 -6.15 4.37
CA LEU A 301 15.20 -7.13 5.42
C LEU A 301 16.22 -8.28 5.42
N GLU A 302 16.66 -8.73 4.24
CA GLU A 302 17.71 -9.74 4.15
C GLU A 302 19.07 -9.22 4.65
N GLN A 303 19.40 -7.95 4.34
CA GLN A 303 20.61 -7.32 4.87
C GLN A 303 20.59 -7.28 6.42
N PHE A 304 19.44 -6.95 7.01
CA PHE A 304 19.27 -6.97 8.46
C PHE A 304 19.44 -8.39 9.02
N ARG A 305 18.81 -9.41 8.42
CA ARG A 305 18.93 -10.82 8.83
C ARG A 305 20.39 -11.28 8.81
N LYS A 306 21.12 -10.97 7.74
CA LYS A 306 22.55 -11.34 7.60
C LYS A 306 23.47 -10.62 8.56
N SER A 307 23.08 -9.45 9.06
CA SER A 307 23.89 -8.69 10.04
C SER A 307 23.89 -9.33 11.43
N GLY A 308 23.09 -10.35 11.69
CA GLY A 308 23.03 -11.09 12.97
C GLY A 308 22.44 -10.27 14.12
N LYS A 309 21.69 -9.19 13.82
CA LYS A 309 21.09 -8.29 14.82
C LYS A 309 19.63 -8.63 15.07
#